data_57f997a31efffba8de063f8e10786ce6
#
_entry.id   57f997a31efffba8de063f8e10786ce6
#
_cell.length_a   1.000
_cell.length_b   1.000
_cell.length_c   1.000
_cell.angle_alpha   90.00
_cell.angle_beta   90.00
_cell.angle_gamma   90.00
#
_symmetry.space_group_name_H-M   'P 1'
#
loop_
_entity.id
_entity.type
_entity.pdbx_description
1 polymer ?
#
loop_
_entity_poly.entity_id
_entity_poly.type
_entity_poly.pdbx_seq_one_letter_code
_entity_poly.pdbx_strand_id
1 'polypeptide(L)'
;WMSDGWAAAQEGSWDSPLHWHAGADGRWMQFGPAGLHPLDPDAPVRHVSWYEADAFARWAGARLPTEAEWEAASTLPALQELSGHVWQWTASAYAPYPGYRPAPGAVGEYNGKFMVNQMVLRGGSLATPADHTRPTYRNFFHPDRRWQFSGLRLAREP
;
A
#
# COMPACT_ATOMS: atom_id res chain seq x y z
N TRP A 1 -12.54 10.10 -5.44
CA TRP A 1 -11.47 9.61 -6.33
C TRP A 1 -10.65 10.77 -6.89
N MET A 2 -9.35 10.58 -6.99
CA MET A 2 -8.50 11.44 -7.83
C MET A 2 -8.81 11.16 -9.31
N SER A 3 -8.60 12.17 -10.21
CA SER A 3 -8.98 12.03 -11.63
C SER A 3 -8.37 10.82 -12.32
N ASP A 4 -7.06 10.63 -12.17
CA ASP A 4 -6.35 9.50 -12.77
C ASP A 4 -6.78 8.16 -12.15
N GLY A 5 -7.10 8.18 -10.85
CA GLY A 5 -7.63 7.00 -10.16
C GLY A 5 -9.01 6.60 -10.65
N TRP A 6 -9.88 7.60 -10.92
CA TRP A 6 -11.18 7.34 -11.51
C TRP A 6 -11.04 6.78 -12.93
N ALA A 7 -10.18 7.36 -13.75
CA ALA A 7 -9.92 6.88 -15.10
C ALA A 7 -9.40 5.43 -15.09
N ALA A 8 -8.42 5.12 -14.24
CA ALA A 8 -7.87 3.78 -14.09
C ALA A 8 -8.92 2.77 -13.62
N ALA A 9 -9.79 3.15 -12.66
CA ALA A 9 -10.85 2.29 -12.17
C ALA A 9 -11.90 1.99 -13.26
N GLN A 10 -12.26 2.99 -14.08
CA GLN A 10 -13.19 2.79 -15.19
C GLN A 10 -12.58 1.90 -16.29
N GLU A 11 -11.35 2.18 -16.71
CA GLU A 11 -10.64 1.41 -17.72
C GLU A 11 -10.43 -0.05 -17.29
N GLY A 12 -10.04 -0.26 -16.03
CA GLY A 12 -9.81 -1.58 -15.44
C GLY A 12 -11.09 -2.27 -14.93
N SER A 13 -12.25 -1.61 -14.98
CA SER A 13 -13.53 -2.10 -14.40
C SER A 13 -13.37 -2.55 -12.96
N TRP A 14 -12.73 -1.70 -12.13
CA TRP A 14 -12.45 -2.01 -10.73
C TRP A 14 -13.71 -1.80 -9.87
N ASP A 15 -14.31 -2.88 -9.45
CA ASP A 15 -15.49 -2.91 -8.58
C ASP A 15 -15.16 -3.45 -7.17
N SER A 16 -13.99 -4.07 -7.02
CA SER A 16 -13.53 -4.70 -5.79
C SER A 16 -11.99 -4.76 -5.74
N PRO A 17 -11.36 -4.99 -4.58
CA PRO A 17 -9.95 -5.32 -4.51
C PRO A 17 -9.58 -6.47 -5.44
N LEU A 18 -8.38 -6.42 -6.04
CA LEU A 18 -7.93 -7.48 -6.94
C LEU A 18 -7.95 -8.83 -6.22
N HIS A 19 -8.36 -9.88 -6.93
CA HIS A 19 -8.51 -11.24 -6.40
C HIS A 19 -9.71 -11.47 -5.45
N TRP A 20 -10.61 -10.49 -5.30
CA TRP A 20 -11.91 -10.75 -4.70
C TRP A 20 -12.90 -11.25 -5.77
N HIS A 21 -13.72 -12.19 -5.39
CA HIS A 21 -14.72 -12.81 -6.27
C HIS A 21 -16.06 -12.90 -5.54
N ALA A 22 -17.12 -12.47 -6.19
CA ALA A 22 -18.46 -12.69 -5.68
C ALA A 22 -18.82 -14.17 -5.82
N GLY A 23 -19.12 -14.83 -4.72
CA GLY A 23 -19.64 -16.19 -4.71
C GLY A 23 -21.09 -16.26 -5.19
N ALA A 24 -21.54 -17.41 -5.61
CA ALA A 24 -22.91 -17.62 -6.06
C ALA A 24 -23.97 -17.36 -4.99
N ASP A 25 -23.59 -17.43 -3.73
CA ASP A 25 -24.41 -17.14 -2.55
C ASP A 25 -24.34 -15.65 -2.10
N GLY A 26 -23.67 -14.79 -2.88
CA GLY A 26 -23.47 -13.38 -2.58
C GLY A 26 -22.37 -13.11 -1.56
N ARG A 27 -21.66 -14.11 -1.08
CA ARG A 27 -20.50 -13.92 -0.18
C ARG A 27 -19.25 -13.63 -1.00
N TRP A 28 -18.41 -12.77 -0.43
CA TRP A 28 -17.11 -12.50 -1.03
C TRP A 28 -16.12 -13.62 -0.72
N MET A 29 -15.41 -14.03 -1.75
CA MET A 29 -14.30 -14.95 -1.70
C MET A 29 -13.02 -14.21 -2.06
N GLN A 30 -11.89 -14.60 -1.50
CA GLN A 30 -10.58 -14.06 -1.86
C GLN A 30 -9.67 -15.17 -2.35
N PHE A 31 -9.00 -14.94 -3.48
CA PHE A 31 -7.93 -15.82 -3.93
C PHE A 31 -6.60 -15.39 -3.29
N GLY A 32 -5.83 -16.35 -2.82
CA GLY A 32 -4.55 -16.14 -2.18
C GLY A 32 -3.62 -17.34 -2.30
N PRO A 33 -2.47 -17.37 -1.61
CA PRO A 33 -1.51 -18.48 -1.67
C PRO A 33 -2.10 -19.85 -1.30
N ALA A 34 -3.14 -19.85 -0.47
CA ALA A 34 -3.88 -21.06 -0.08
C ALA A 34 -5.04 -21.42 -1.03
N GLY A 35 -5.18 -20.71 -2.16
CA GLY A 35 -6.29 -20.86 -3.09
C GLY A 35 -7.46 -19.93 -2.80
N LEU A 36 -8.64 -20.26 -3.28
CA LEU A 36 -9.86 -19.49 -3.09
C LEU A 36 -10.50 -19.85 -1.75
N HIS A 37 -10.76 -18.86 -0.91
CA HIS A 37 -11.36 -19.04 0.42
C HIS A 37 -12.35 -17.91 0.73
N PRO A 38 -13.29 -18.09 1.69
CA PRO A 38 -14.14 -17.01 2.14
C PRO A 38 -13.32 -15.81 2.62
N LEU A 39 -13.82 -14.61 2.29
CA LEU A 39 -13.19 -13.38 2.78
C LEU A 39 -13.31 -13.32 4.31
N ASP A 40 -12.18 -13.12 4.97
CA ASP A 40 -12.13 -12.82 6.40
C ASP A 40 -12.35 -11.31 6.60
N PRO A 41 -13.46 -10.89 7.23
CA PRO A 41 -13.77 -9.47 7.43
C PRO A 41 -12.82 -8.76 8.41
N ASP A 42 -12.11 -9.52 9.25
CA ASP A 42 -11.18 -8.99 10.23
C ASP A 42 -9.74 -8.89 9.70
N ALA A 43 -9.47 -9.51 8.55
CA ALA A 43 -8.16 -9.43 7.92
C ALA A 43 -7.91 -8.09 7.23
N PRO A 44 -6.68 -7.57 7.23
CA PRO A 44 -6.33 -6.39 6.44
C PRO A 44 -6.67 -6.58 4.95
N VAL A 45 -7.29 -5.57 4.35
CA VAL A 45 -7.52 -5.58 2.90
C VAL A 45 -6.20 -5.68 2.15
N ARG A 46 -6.18 -6.48 1.07
CA ARG A 46 -5.00 -6.71 0.24
C ARG A 46 -5.31 -6.44 -1.23
N HIS A 47 -4.24 -6.22 -1.99
CA HIS A 47 -4.32 -6.07 -3.44
C HIS A 47 -5.15 -4.86 -3.86
N VAL A 48 -4.95 -3.74 -3.17
CA VAL A 48 -5.51 -2.44 -3.53
C VAL A 48 -4.42 -1.51 -4.07
N SER A 49 -4.77 -0.71 -5.05
CA SER A 49 -3.95 0.37 -5.59
C SER A 49 -3.88 1.55 -4.61
N TRP A 50 -2.96 2.47 -4.84
CA TRP A 50 -2.92 3.73 -4.11
C TRP A 50 -4.21 4.54 -4.32
N TYR A 51 -4.76 4.50 -5.53
CA TYR A 51 -5.99 5.21 -5.87
C TYR A 51 -7.20 4.70 -5.08
N GLU A 52 -7.32 3.36 -4.94
CA GLU A 52 -8.38 2.75 -4.11
C GLU A 52 -8.18 3.09 -2.64
N ALA A 53 -6.94 3.05 -2.15
CA ALA A 53 -6.59 3.39 -0.78
C ALA A 53 -6.92 4.86 -0.45
N ASP A 54 -6.55 5.82 -1.31
CA ASP A 54 -6.86 7.24 -1.14
C ASP A 54 -8.37 7.50 -1.23
N ALA A 55 -9.06 6.89 -2.18
CA ALA A 55 -10.49 7.03 -2.34
C ALA A 55 -11.25 6.51 -1.10
N PHE A 56 -10.85 5.35 -0.58
CA PHE A 56 -11.42 4.81 0.64
C PHE A 56 -11.14 5.70 1.86
N ALA A 57 -9.91 6.19 1.99
CA ALA A 57 -9.55 7.08 3.10
C ALA A 57 -10.42 8.34 3.12
N ARG A 58 -10.61 8.98 1.96
CA ARG A 58 -11.51 10.17 1.82
C ARG A 58 -12.96 9.83 2.12
N TRP A 59 -13.46 8.70 1.61
CA TRP A 59 -14.82 8.24 1.92
C TRP A 59 -15.03 8.02 3.42
N ALA A 60 -14.01 7.50 4.11
CA ALA A 60 -14.04 7.28 5.56
C ALA A 60 -13.81 8.55 6.40
N GLY A 61 -13.78 9.76 5.78
CA GLY A 61 -13.49 11.01 6.48
C GLY A 61 -12.09 11.04 7.09
N ALA A 62 -11.12 10.45 6.40
CA ALA A 62 -9.73 10.30 6.81
C ALA A 62 -8.78 10.55 5.63
N ARG A 63 -7.51 10.32 5.84
CA ARG A 63 -6.46 10.37 4.81
C ARG A 63 -5.48 9.23 4.96
N LEU A 64 -4.64 9.02 3.97
CA LEU A 64 -3.46 8.20 4.14
C LEU A 64 -2.41 8.96 4.99
N PRO A 65 -1.62 8.27 5.83
CA PRO A 65 -0.48 8.89 6.51
C PRO A 65 0.61 9.24 5.49
N THR A 66 1.36 10.28 5.75
CA THR A 66 2.66 10.47 5.09
C THR A 66 3.64 9.38 5.53
N GLU A 67 4.71 9.15 4.78
CA GLU A 67 5.72 8.18 5.18
C GLU A 67 6.42 8.56 6.50
N ALA A 68 6.58 9.87 6.75
CA ALA A 68 7.16 10.37 8.00
C ALA A 68 6.24 10.12 9.21
N GLU A 69 4.94 10.35 9.06
CA GLU A 69 3.94 10.02 10.08
C GLU A 69 3.90 8.51 10.36
N TRP A 70 3.92 7.70 9.31
CA TRP A 70 3.95 6.25 9.46
C TRP A 70 5.20 5.79 10.23
N GLU A 71 6.38 6.33 9.89
CA GLU A 71 7.64 5.99 10.53
C GLU A 71 7.66 6.43 12.00
N ALA A 72 7.22 7.66 12.29
CA ALA A 72 7.08 8.14 13.68
C ALA A 72 6.10 7.27 14.48
N ALA A 73 4.95 6.93 13.89
CA ALA A 73 3.94 6.09 14.51
C ALA A 73 4.41 4.66 14.77
N SER A 74 5.37 4.15 14.00
CA SER A 74 5.92 2.80 14.16
C SER A 74 6.61 2.56 15.51
N THR A 75 6.94 3.62 16.22
CA THR A 75 7.52 3.56 17.57
C THR A 75 6.47 3.50 18.69
N LEU A 76 5.18 3.65 18.35
CA LEU A 76 4.09 3.70 19.33
C LEU A 76 3.60 2.29 19.68
N PRO A 77 3.65 1.86 20.95
CA PRO A 77 3.23 0.51 21.35
C PRO A 77 1.74 0.23 21.11
N ALA A 78 0.93 1.28 21.00
CA ALA A 78 -0.53 1.17 20.81
C ALA A 78 -0.92 0.74 19.38
N LEU A 79 0.00 0.84 18.42
CA LEU A 79 -0.28 0.47 17.03
C LEU A 79 0.10 -0.99 16.80
N GLN A 80 -0.92 -1.80 16.54
CA GLN A 80 -0.77 -3.22 16.24
C GLN A 80 -0.65 -3.45 14.74
N GLU A 81 -0.07 -4.58 14.35
CA GLU A 81 0.00 -5.07 12.97
C GLU A 81 0.62 -4.09 11.96
N LEU A 82 1.56 -3.27 12.43
CA LEU A 82 2.25 -2.31 11.56
C LEU A 82 3.16 -2.97 10.53
N SER A 83 3.63 -4.18 10.81
CA SER A 83 4.60 -4.86 9.96
C SER A 83 4.21 -6.29 9.65
N GLY A 84 4.57 -6.77 8.45
CA GLY A 84 4.49 -8.18 8.09
C GLY A 84 3.13 -8.67 7.57
N HIS A 85 2.09 -7.83 7.54
CA HIS A 85 0.77 -8.21 7.01
C HIS A 85 0.58 -7.73 5.57
N VAL A 86 0.56 -6.43 5.38
CA VAL A 86 0.45 -5.78 4.08
C VAL A 86 1.37 -4.58 4.00
N TRP A 87 1.94 -4.32 2.83
CA TRP A 87 2.56 -3.05 2.52
C TRP A 87 1.50 -1.95 2.55
N GLN A 88 1.70 -0.93 3.38
CA GLN A 88 0.73 0.13 3.60
C GLN A 88 1.06 1.34 2.75
N TRP A 89 0.12 1.73 1.88
CA TRP A 89 0.23 2.93 1.08
C TRP A 89 0.31 4.18 1.95
N THR A 90 1.19 5.09 1.58
CA THR A 90 1.31 6.40 2.21
C THR A 90 0.90 7.51 1.23
N ALA A 91 0.64 8.71 1.74
CA ALA A 91 0.38 9.89 0.93
C ALA A 91 1.66 10.46 0.27
N SER A 92 2.83 9.89 0.57
CA SER A 92 4.11 10.43 0.11
C SER A 92 4.50 9.88 -1.26
N ALA A 93 4.89 10.78 -2.16
CA ALA A 93 5.58 10.41 -3.39
C ALA A 93 6.96 9.84 -3.09
N TYR A 94 7.41 8.88 -3.89
CA TYR A 94 8.78 8.38 -3.81
C TYR A 94 9.75 9.43 -4.38
N ALA A 95 10.25 10.28 -3.51
CA ALA A 95 11.16 11.37 -3.80
C ALA A 95 12.45 11.24 -2.98
N PRO A 96 13.56 11.88 -3.40
CA PRO A 96 14.78 11.90 -2.62
C PRO A 96 14.60 12.64 -1.30
N TYR A 97 15.20 12.14 -0.24
CA TYR A 97 15.33 12.90 1.00
C TYR A 97 16.33 14.06 0.83
N PRO A 98 16.21 15.12 1.64
CA PRO A 98 17.16 16.22 1.61
C PRO A 98 18.61 15.72 1.72
N GLY A 99 19.47 16.19 0.83
CA GLY A 99 20.87 15.78 0.78
C GLY A 99 21.15 14.44 0.08
N TYR A 100 20.14 13.75 -0.44
CA TYR A 100 20.34 12.53 -1.21
C TYR A 100 21.29 12.77 -2.39
N ARG A 101 22.25 11.87 -2.54
CA ARG A 101 23.13 11.77 -3.72
C ARG A 101 23.19 10.32 -4.15
N PRO A 102 22.94 9.99 -5.43
CA PRO A 102 23.10 8.63 -5.92
C PRO A 102 24.53 8.13 -5.64
N ALA A 103 24.64 6.92 -5.11
CA ALA A 103 25.93 6.26 -5.01
C ALA A 103 26.48 5.98 -6.42
N PRO A 104 27.78 5.96 -6.64
CA PRO A 104 28.32 5.57 -7.95
C PRO A 104 28.03 4.08 -8.23
N GLY A 105 27.85 3.76 -9.51
CA GLY A 105 27.60 2.41 -9.97
C GLY A 105 26.14 1.94 -9.87
N ALA A 106 25.92 0.65 -10.04
CA ALA A 106 24.60 0.04 -10.17
C ALA A 106 23.66 0.27 -8.97
N VAL A 107 24.19 0.38 -7.75
CA VAL A 107 23.39 0.63 -6.55
C VAL A 107 22.72 2.01 -6.58
N GLY A 108 23.43 3.04 -7.04
CA GLY A 108 22.89 4.39 -7.19
C GLY A 108 21.89 4.50 -8.33
N GLU A 109 22.12 3.75 -9.39
CA GLU A 109 21.21 3.71 -10.53
C GLU A 109 19.82 3.16 -10.14
N TYR A 110 19.77 2.14 -9.28
CA TYR A 110 18.54 1.48 -8.91
C TYR A 110 17.52 2.44 -8.27
N ASN A 111 17.92 3.26 -7.32
CA ASN A 111 16.98 4.12 -6.59
C ASN A 111 16.57 5.38 -7.36
N GLY A 112 17.52 6.13 -7.86
CA GLY A 112 17.28 7.47 -8.43
C GLY A 112 16.33 7.46 -9.61
N LYS A 113 16.46 6.51 -10.50
CA LYS A 113 15.65 6.44 -11.74
C LYS A 113 14.17 6.09 -11.51
N PHE A 114 13.84 5.58 -10.33
CA PHE A 114 12.45 5.23 -9.97
C PHE A 114 11.72 6.35 -9.23
N MET A 115 12.39 7.46 -8.91
CA MET A 115 11.78 8.60 -8.19
C MET A 115 10.92 9.47 -9.11
N VAL A 116 9.98 8.85 -9.80
CA VAL A 116 9.01 9.50 -10.70
C VAL A 116 7.70 8.71 -10.70
N ASN A 117 6.59 9.41 -10.48
CA ASN A 117 5.22 8.86 -10.52
C ASN A 117 4.99 7.61 -9.65
N GLN A 118 5.75 7.46 -8.57
CA GLN A 118 5.59 6.34 -7.65
C GLN A 118 5.25 6.84 -6.24
N MET A 119 4.48 6.02 -5.52
CA MET A 119 4.06 6.30 -4.15
C MET A 119 4.77 5.34 -3.21
N VAL A 120 5.06 5.81 -1.99
CA VAL A 120 5.76 5.04 -0.98
C VAL A 120 4.81 4.10 -0.25
N LEU A 121 5.28 2.87 0.00
CA LEU A 121 4.66 1.91 0.91
C LEU A 121 5.61 1.59 2.06
N ARG A 122 5.05 1.28 3.22
CA ARG A 122 5.75 0.95 4.45
C ARG A 122 5.22 -0.35 5.08
N GLY A 123 6.02 -0.99 5.92
CA GLY A 123 5.58 -2.05 6.84
C GLY A 123 5.89 -3.49 6.43
N GLY A 124 6.21 -3.75 5.18
CA GLY A 124 6.37 -5.14 4.73
C GLY A 124 5.03 -5.88 4.57
N SER A 125 5.07 -7.07 4.04
CA SER A 125 3.90 -7.92 3.85
C SER A 125 4.17 -9.34 4.36
N LEU A 126 3.16 -10.19 4.32
CA LEU A 126 3.28 -11.61 4.67
C LEU A 126 4.32 -12.38 3.81
N ALA A 127 4.67 -11.84 2.63
CA ALA A 127 5.69 -12.39 1.74
C ALA A 127 7.07 -11.77 1.94
N THR A 128 7.22 -10.81 2.87
CA THR A 128 8.48 -10.16 3.18
C THR A 128 9.15 -10.87 4.35
N PRO A 129 10.39 -11.36 4.22
CA PRO A 129 11.11 -11.97 5.33
C PRO A 129 11.21 -11.01 6.53
N ALA A 130 11.00 -11.54 7.74
CA ALA A 130 10.94 -10.72 8.95
C ALA A 130 12.27 -9.97 9.25
N ASP A 131 13.40 -10.58 8.91
CA ASP A 131 14.74 -10.00 9.04
C ASP A 131 15.03 -8.90 8.01
N HIS A 132 14.24 -8.82 6.95
CA HIS A 132 14.33 -7.77 5.93
C HIS A 132 13.51 -6.52 6.29
N THR A 133 12.47 -6.69 7.10
CA THR A 133 11.53 -5.60 7.44
C THR A 133 12.13 -4.70 8.51
N ARG A 134 12.11 -3.38 8.29
CA ARG A 134 12.46 -2.34 9.27
C ARG A 134 11.59 -1.10 9.07
N PRO A 135 11.37 -0.28 10.11
CA PRO A 135 10.51 0.91 10.03
C PRO A 135 10.91 1.91 8.93
N THR A 136 12.20 2.01 8.64
CA THR A 136 12.75 2.93 7.63
C THR A 136 12.71 2.38 6.20
N TYR A 137 12.29 1.13 6.01
CA TYR A 137 12.25 0.53 4.66
C TYR A 137 11.20 1.23 3.80
N ARG A 138 11.61 1.67 2.62
CA ARG A 138 10.75 2.28 1.62
C ARG A 138 10.52 1.30 0.46
N ASN A 139 9.31 0.82 0.29
CA ASN A 139 8.88 0.19 -0.94
C ASN A 139 8.13 1.21 -1.79
N PHE A 140 8.06 1.02 -3.09
CA PHE A 140 7.47 2.01 -3.99
C PHE A 140 6.92 1.36 -5.25
N PHE A 141 5.76 1.83 -5.70
CA PHE A 141 5.12 1.39 -6.94
C PHE A 141 4.33 2.54 -7.57
N HIS A 142 4.04 2.41 -8.84
CA HIS A 142 3.07 3.29 -9.50
C HIS A 142 1.71 3.20 -8.83
N PRO A 143 0.94 4.30 -8.76
CA PRO A 143 -0.27 4.37 -7.96
C PRO A 143 -1.41 3.47 -8.45
N ASP A 144 -1.36 2.97 -9.68
CA ASP A 144 -2.32 2.03 -10.26
C ASP A 144 -2.05 0.56 -9.89
N ARG A 145 -0.88 0.24 -9.31
CA ARG A 145 -0.47 -1.14 -9.05
C ARG A 145 -1.22 -1.73 -7.87
N ARG A 146 -1.83 -2.92 -8.08
CA ARG A 146 -2.65 -3.62 -7.09
C ARG A 146 -2.35 -5.12 -6.98
N TRP A 147 -1.31 -5.61 -7.66
CA TRP A 147 -0.94 -7.03 -7.68
C TRP A 147 -0.17 -7.51 -6.43
N GLN A 148 0.50 -6.60 -5.72
CA GLN A 148 1.24 -6.91 -4.50
C GLN A 148 0.29 -6.99 -3.28
N PHE A 149 0.82 -7.49 -2.15
CA PHE A 149 0.11 -7.46 -0.86
C PHE A 149 0.11 -6.03 -0.30
N SER A 150 -0.56 -5.13 -1.01
CA SER A 150 -0.70 -3.72 -0.65
C SER A 150 -2.06 -3.46 -0.01
N GLY A 151 -2.06 -2.75 1.08
CA GLY A 151 -3.22 -2.30 1.83
C GLY A 151 -3.04 -0.87 2.29
N LEU A 152 -3.73 -0.48 3.35
CA LEU A 152 -3.68 0.88 3.87
C LEU A 152 -3.88 0.93 5.37
N ARG A 153 -3.48 2.05 5.96
CA ARG A 153 -3.83 2.50 7.30
C ARG A 153 -4.34 3.93 7.21
N LEU A 154 -5.33 4.25 8.00
CA LEU A 154 -5.92 5.59 8.02
C LEU A 154 -5.21 6.49 9.04
N ALA A 155 -5.07 7.76 8.68
CA ALA A 155 -4.71 8.85 9.57
C ALA A 155 -5.83 9.89 9.61
N ARG A 156 -5.98 10.58 10.73
CA ARG A 156 -6.91 11.69 10.90
C ARG A 156 -6.18 12.88 11.50
N GLU A 157 -6.65 14.06 11.18
CA GLU A 157 -6.22 15.24 11.92
C GLU A 157 -6.71 15.15 13.38
N PRO A 158 -5.91 15.66 14.34
CA PRO A 158 -6.26 15.63 15.75
C PRO A 158 -7.52 16.46 16.06
#